data_740838f8a122002349cfe9717d5e20b6
#
_entry.id   740838f8a122002349cfe9717d5e20b6
#
_cell.length_a   1.000
_cell.length_b   1.000
_cell.length_c   1.000
_cell.angle_alpha   90.00
_cell.angle_beta   90.00
_cell.angle_gamma   90.00
#
_symmetry.space_group_name_H-M   'P 1'
#
loop_
_entity.id
_entity.type
_entity.pdbx_description
1 polymer ?
#
loop_
_entity_poly.entity_id
_entity_poly.type
_entity_poly.pdbx_seq_one_letter_code
_entity_poly.pdbx_strand_id
1 'polypeptide(L)'
;MKLAVLGAAESGVGAAILAQQKGYDVFVSDMGTIRPHYKEMLDAHHLAWEEGKHTPERLLDADEVVKSPGIPDDAPMVVALREKNIPILSELEFAARYTNAKMLCITGSNGKTTTTSLIYHILQSAGFNVGLAGNIGRSLALQVAEIEEKGDRDWYVLEISSFQLDNMYDFRANIAVLLNITPDHLDRYNFEMMRYVRSKMRITQNQTPDDYFIYWADDEYIPSQLAEHNHGQRMLAFADHKREGIVGYAQGESGNDSYGFAEGAQLKIEQPRPFEIALSQLSLPGKHNLRNCLSAALAALAAGVDETTLTRCLSDFPGVPHRLERVGTFQGVHYINDSKATNVDACFVALDAQTTPVVLIVGGLDKGNDYTTLFPLITSKCRALVFLGANNAPLHEVFDTLCAEHSIAIADTDSMEDCVAACAKLAQEGDTVLLSPCCASFDLFKNMGDRGDQFKNLVRQR
;
A
#
# COMPACT_ATOMS: atom_id res chain seq x y z
N MET A 1 19.74 -15.46 24.47
CA MET A 1 19.91 -14.26 23.62
C MET A 1 18.97 -13.18 24.12
N LYS A 2 19.41 -11.92 24.05
CA LYS A 2 18.63 -10.75 24.43
C LYS A 2 18.13 -10.06 23.17
N LEU A 3 16.83 -9.84 23.07
CA LEU A 3 16.22 -9.08 22.01
C LEU A 3 15.64 -7.78 22.55
N ALA A 4 16.02 -6.65 21.97
CA ALA A 4 15.32 -5.41 22.20
C ALA A 4 14.34 -5.10 21.06
N VAL A 5 13.22 -4.47 21.37
CA VAL A 5 12.23 -4.04 20.39
C VAL A 5 12.06 -2.55 20.48
N LEU A 6 12.31 -1.84 19.38
CA LEU A 6 12.08 -0.40 19.25
C LEU A 6 10.74 -0.13 18.57
N GLY A 7 9.83 0.47 19.33
CA GLY A 7 8.45 0.75 18.94
C GLY A 7 7.49 -0.38 19.34
N ALA A 8 6.44 -0.03 20.07
CA ALA A 8 5.45 -0.94 20.65
C ALA A 8 4.08 -0.82 19.98
N ALA A 9 4.06 -0.71 18.65
CA ALA A 9 2.88 -0.93 17.84
C ALA A 9 2.78 -2.41 17.43
N GLU A 10 1.87 -2.75 16.54
CA GLU A 10 1.53 -4.14 16.18
C GLU A 10 2.74 -5.00 15.81
N SER A 11 3.63 -4.51 14.94
CA SER A 11 4.83 -5.25 14.52
C SER A 11 5.82 -5.46 15.66
N GLY A 12 6.02 -4.45 16.52
CA GLY A 12 6.93 -4.56 17.67
C GLY A 12 6.40 -5.51 18.73
N VAL A 13 5.13 -5.39 19.09
CA VAL A 13 4.49 -6.30 20.06
C VAL A 13 4.48 -7.74 19.53
N GLY A 14 4.19 -7.92 18.23
CA GLY A 14 4.26 -9.23 17.60
C GLY A 14 5.65 -9.86 17.65
N ALA A 15 6.68 -9.09 17.32
CA ALA A 15 8.06 -9.55 17.41
C ALA A 15 8.46 -9.92 18.86
N ALA A 16 8.03 -9.13 19.84
CA ALA A 16 8.31 -9.37 21.25
C ALA A 16 7.68 -10.70 21.75
N ILE A 17 6.41 -10.95 21.40
CA ILE A 17 5.69 -12.18 21.76
C ILE A 17 6.37 -13.40 21.10
N LEU A 18 6.65 -13.33 19.80
CA LEU A 18 7.33 -14.41 19.10
C LEU A 18 8.71 -14.68 19.70
N ALA A 19 9.50 -13.65 19.97
CA ALA A 19 10.83 -13.78 20.53
C ALA A 19 10.78 -14.45 21.91
N GLN A 20 9.84 -14.08 22.78
CA GLN A 20 9.66 -14.73 24.07
C GLN A 20 9.34 -16.22 23.92
N GLN A 21 8.45 -16.60 23.01
CA GLN A 21 8.15 -18.01 22.72
C GLN A 21 9.37 -18.78 22.20
N LYS A 22 10.29 -18.10 21.52
CA LYS A 22 11.55 -18.68 21.03
C LYS A 22 12.69 -18.61 22.07
N GLY A 23 12.39 -18.23 23.32
CA GLY A 23 13.31 -18.28 24.44
C GLY A 23 14.27 -17.09 24.56
N TYR A 24 13.93 -15.96 23.94
CA TYR A 24 14.70 -14.72 24.12
C TYR A 24 14.32 -14.02 25.44
N ASP A 25 15.30 -13.35 26.04
CA ASP A 25 15.08 -12.32 27.06
C ASP A 25 14.72 -11.02 26.32
N VAL A 26 13.46 -10.56 26.45
CA VAL A 26 12.88 -9.51 25.61
C VAL A 26 12.66 -8.23 26.40
N PHE A 27 13.04 -7.10 25.81
CA PHE A 27 12.72 -5.79 26.30
C PHE A 27 12.14 -4.89 25.20
N VAL A 28 10.94 -4.35 25.45
CA VAL A 28 10.24 -3.45 24.50
C VAL A 28 10.38 -2.00 24.96
N SER A 29 10.74 -1.09 24.07
CA SER A 29 10.94 0.33 24.38
C SER A 29 10.29 1.22 23.31
N ASP A 30 9.46 2.17 23.73
CA ASP A 30 8.79 3.14 22.87
C ASP A 30 9.00 4.56 23.40
N MET A 31 9.40 5.49 22.50
CA MET A 31 9.52 6.92 22.85
C MET A 31 8.17 7.61 23.04
N GLY A 32 7.14 7.10 22.42
CA GLY A 32 5.77 7.57 22.54
C GLY A 32 5.00 6.90 23.65
N THR A 33 3.71 7.15 23.71
CA THR A 33 2.77 6.45 24.59
C THR A 33 2.25 5.20 23.88
N ILE A 34 2.45 4.05 24.48
CA ILE A 34 1.95 2.76 23.98
C ILE A 34 0.41 2.73 24.11
N ARG A 35 -0.27 2.32 23.06
CA ARG A 35 -1.74 2.18 23.11
C ARG A 35 -2.17 1.15 24.14
N PRO A 36 -3.28 1.38 24.88
CA PRO A 36 -3.74 0.48 25.95
C PRO A 36 -3.80 -0.99 25.55
N HIS A 37 -4.38 -1.29 24.39
CA HIS A 37 -4.46 -2.64 23.84
C HIS A 37 -3.09 -3.35 23.73
N TYR A 38 -2.05 -2.64 23.29
CA TYR A 38 -0.70 -3.22 23.18
C TYR A 38 -0.05 -3.42 24.56
N LYS A 39 -0.31 -2.52 25.53
CA LYS A 39 0.13 -2.72 26.92
C LYS A 39 -0.50 -3.99 27.52
N GLU A 40 -1.80 -4.16 27.31
CA GLU A 40 -2.51 -5.38 27.75
C GLU A 40 -1.90 -6.65 27.14
N MET A 41 -1.51 -6.63 25.86
CA MET A 41 -0.83 -7.75 25.21
C MET A 41 0.55 -8.02 25.84
N LEU A 42 1.36 -6.97 26.05
CA LEU A 42 2.68 -7.10 26.67
C LEU A 42 2.59 -7.62 28.10
N ASP A 43 1.64 -7.11 28.90
CA ASP A 43 1.42 -7.52 30.29
C ASP A 43 0.90 -8.97 30.38
N ALA A 44 0.00 -9.36 29.47
CA ALA A 44 -0.52 -10.74 29.39
C ALA A 44 0.58 -11.78 29.12
N HIS A 45 1.62 -11.38 28.40
CA HIS A 45 2.81 -12.19 28.11
C HIS A 45 3.96 -11.94 29.11
N HIS A 46 3.75 -11.15 30.17
CA HIS A 46 4.77 -10.81 31.18
C HIS A 46 6.06 -10.23 30.57
N LEU A 47 5.94 -9.50 29.46
CA LEU A 47 7.06 -8.86 28.78
C LEU A 47 7.43 -7.55 29.47
N ALA A 48 8.73 -7.33 29.66
CA ALA A 48 9.23 -6.08 30.21
C ALA A 48 9.18 -4.97 29.14
N TRP A 49 8.60 -3.82 29.48
CA TRP A 49 8.49 -2.70 28.56
C TRP A 49 8.66 -1.34 29.24
N GLU A 50 8.93 -0.30 28.43
CA GLU A 50 8.92 1.11 28.84
C GLU A 50 8.31 1.97 27.75
N GLU A 51 7.82 3.16 28.15
CA GLU A 51 7.28 4.18 27.24
C GLU A 51 7.76 5.59 27.60
N GLY A 52 7.69 6.53 26.64
CA GLY A 52 8.08 7.93 26.83
C GLY A 52 9.58 8.15 26.94
N LYS A 53 10.38 7.13 26.78
CA LYS A 53 11.85 7.16 26.85
C LYS A 53 12.48 5.93 26.21
N HIS A 54 13.80 6.00 26.04
CA HIS A 54 14.64 4.84 25.79
C HIS A 54 15.70 4.75 26.91
N THR A 55 15.85 3.57 27.54
CA THR A 55 16.90 3.26 28.50
C THR A 55 18.11 2.65 27.78
N PRO A 56 19.17 3.44 27.51
CA PRO A 56 20.28 3.00 26.64
C PRO A 56 20.97 1.74 27.15
N GLU A 57 21.14 1.60 28.47
CA GLU A 57 21.84 0.48 29.10
C GLU A 57 21.16 -0.86 28.79
N ARG A 58 19.83 -0.86 28.65
CA ARG A 58 19.05 -2.07 28.30
C ARG A 58 19.07 -2.36 26.82
N LEU A 59 18.95 -1.30 25.98
CA LEU A 59 18.88 -1.44 24.52
C LEU A 59 20.24 -1.78 23.92
N LEU A 60 21.31 -1.20 24.46
CA LEU A 60 22.69 -1.39 23.99
C LEU A 60 23.33 -2.68 24.57
N ASP A 61 22.63 -3.44 25.39
CA ASP A 61 23.02 -4.75 25.92
C ASP A 61 22.32 -5.92 25.17
N ALA A 62 21.54 -5.58 24.13
CA ALA A 62 20.86 -6.57 23.30
C ALA A 62 21.84 -7.23 22.30
N ASP A 63 21.59 -8.52 22.01
CA ASP A 63 22.29 -9.25 20.96
C ASP A 63 21.79 -8.85 19.56
N GLU A 64 20.51 -8.54 19.43
CA GLU A 64 19.87 -8.00 18.22
C GLU A 64 18.65 -7.15 18.57
N VAL A 65 18.22 -6.31 17.63
CA VAL A 65 17.11 -5.37 17.81
C VAL A 65 16.11 -5.50 16.68
N VAL A 66 14.81 -5.61 17.00
CA VAL A 66 13.73 -5.43 16.02
C VAL A 66 13.25 -4.00 16.07
N LYS A 67 13.30 -3.29 14.94
CA LYS A 67 12.91 -1.88 14.82
C LYS A 67 11.62 -1.72 14.03
N SER A 68 10.65 -0.99 14.58
CA SER A 68 9.47 -0.55 13.83
C SER A 68 9.86 0.30 12.62
N PRO A 69 9.25 0.09 11.43
CA PRO A 69 9.66 0.79 10.19
C PRO A 69 9.43 2.31 10.24
N GLY A 70 8.51 2.79 11.09
CA GLY A 70 8.27 4.21 11.30
C GLY A 70 9.42 4.96 11.99
N ILE A 71 10.30 4.26 12.70
CA ILE A 71 11.42 4.90 13.41
C ILE A 71 12.52 5.26 12.40
N PRO A 72 12.91 6.55 12.30
CA PRO A 72 13.97 7.00 11.40
C PRO A 72 15.33 6.37 11.70
N ASP A 73 16.15 6.23 10.65
CA ASP A 73 17.48 5.63 10.78
C ASP A 73 18.51 6.57 11.43
N ASP A 74 18.21 7.86 11.46
CA ASP A 74 18.97 8.92 12.15
C ASP A 74 18.48 9.17 13.58
N ALA A 75 17.49 8.40 14.05
CA ALA A 75 17.06 8.49 15.45
C ALA A 75 18.24 8.16 16.39
N PRO A 76 18.48 8.94 17.47
CA PRO A 76 19.68 8.80 18.30
C PRO A 76 19.96 7.39 18.79
N MET A 77 18.91 6.66 19.17
CA MET A 77 19.07 5.26 19.63
C MET A 77 19.46 4.31 18.48
N VAL A 78 18.92 4.51 17.27
CA VAL A 78 19.28 3.72 16.09
C VAL A 78 20.74 3.96 15.70
N VAL A 79 21.19 5.21 15.76
CA VAL A 79 22.62 5.56 15.54
C VAL A 79 23.51 4.88 16.57
N ALA A 80 23.17 4.96 17.86
CA ALA A 80 23.95 4.33 18.93
C ALA A 80 24.04 2.80 18.81
N LEU A 81 22.96 2.15 18.37
CA LEU A 81 22.95 0.70 18.09
C LEU A 81 23.91 0.35 16.93
N ARG A 82 23.87 1.13 15.85
CA ARG A 82 24.78 0.94 14.71
C ARG A 82 26.25 1.15 15.07
N GLU A 83 26.55 2.18 15.86
CA GLU A 83 27.90 2.44 16.37
C GLU A 83 28.46 1.26 17.20
N LYS A 84 27.58 0.55 17.90
CA LYS A 84 27.92 -0.69 18.61
C LYS A 84 27.86 -1.95 17.75
N ASN A 85 27.55 -1.84 16.46
CA ASN A 85 27.37 -2.98 15.56
C ASN A 85 26.31 -4.00 16.03
N ILE A 86 25.27 -3.54 16.73
CA ILE A 86 24.14 -4.39 17.12
C ILE A 86 23.23 -4.55 15.88
N PRO A 87 22.92 -5.77 15.44
CA PRO A 87 22.03 -6.00 14.30
C PRO A 87 20.64 -5.39 14.51
N ILE A 88 20.17 -4.63 13.53
CA ILE A 88 18.83 -4.03 13.52
C ILE A 88 18.01 -4.71 12.42
N LEU A 89 16.93 -5.36 12.81
CA LEU A 89 16.09 -6.17 11.94
C LEU A 89 14.72 -5.55 11.76
N SER A 90 14.08 -5.80 10.61
CA SER A 90 12.64 -5.63 10.49
C SER A 90 11.91 -6.78 11.21
N GLU A 91 10.67 -6.57 11.59
CA GLU A 91 9.81 -7.63 12.13
C GLU A 91 9.66 -8.79 11.15
N LEU A 92 9.60 -8.50 9.84
CA LEU A 92 9.49 -9.51 8.79
C LEU A 92 10.75 -10.40 8.71
N GLU A 93 11.94 -9.79 8.80
CA GLU A 93 13.21 -10.51 8.85
C GLU A 93 13.25 -11.45 10.06
N PHE A 94 12.86 -10.96 11.23
CA PHE A 94 12.88 -11.75 12.45
C PHE A 94 11.88 -12.90 12.39
N ALA A 95 10.64 -12.63 11.98
CA ALA A 95 9.56 -13.62 11.94
C ALA A 95 9.80 -14.74 10.92
N ALA A 96 10.35 -14.39 9.75
CA ALA A 96 10.60 -15.35 8.69
C ALA A 96 11.55 -16.50 9.08
N ARG A 97 12.35 -16.32 10.12
CA ARG A 97 13.24 -17.38 10.67
C ARG A 97 12.48 -18.56 11.29
N TYR A 98 11.19 -18.37 11.61
CA TYR A 98 10.39 -19.31 12.43
C TYR A 98 9.16 -19.86 11.67
N THR A 99 9.14 -19.77 10.35
CA THR A 99 8.09 -20.36 9.49
C THR A 99 8.74 -21.02 8.27
N ASN A 100 8.09 -22.05 7.75
CA ASN A 100 8.46 -22.69 6.49
C ASN A 100 7.53 -22.26 5.33
N ALA A 101 6.56 -21.39 5.59
CA ALA A 101 5.67 -20.87 4.58
C ALA A 101 6.42 -20.12 3.48
N LYS A 102 5.93 -20.22 2.25
CA LYS A 102 6.47 -19.45 1.14
C LYS A 102 6.09 -17.97 1.24
N MET A 103 7.02 -17.10 0.84
CA MET A 103 6.85 -15.65 0.90
C MET A 103 6.58 -15.07 -0.48
N LEU A 104 5.38 -14.47 -0.67
CA LEU A 104 5.02 -13.70 -1.84
C LEU A 104 5.01 -12.23 -1.46
N CYS A 105 5.98 -11.47 -1.96
CA CYS A 105 6.34 -10.15 -1.49
C CYS A 105 6.07 -9.09 -2.54
N ILE A 106 5.38 -8.01 -2.17
CA ILE A 106 5.02 -6.93 -3.06
C ILE A 106 5.61 -5.62 -2.55
N THR A 107 6.39 -4.93 -3.40
CA THR A 107 6.86 -3.56 -3.16
C THR A 107 6.66 -2.68 -4.39
N GLY A 108 6.92 -1.41 -4.24
CA GLY A 108 6.78 -0.37 -5.27
C GLY A 108 6.46 0.98 -4.63
N SER A 109 6.44 2.05 -5.40
CA SER A 109 5.95 3.35 -4.92
C SER A 109 4.42 3.34 -4.84
N ASN A 110 3.75 2.91 -5.90
CA ASN A 110 2.29 2.89 -6.03
C ASN A 110 1.76 1.48 -6.33
N GLY A 111 0.47 1.22 -6.02
CA GLY A 111 -0.22 -0.03 -6.35
C GLY A 111 -0.04 -1.17 -5.33
N LYS A 112 0.89 -1.09 -4.40
CA LYS A 112 1.19 -2.15 -3.41
C LYS A 112 -0.06 -2.76 -2.77
N THR A 113 -0.87 -1.96 -2.10
CA THR A 113 -2.03 -2.45 -1.35
C THR A 113 -3.05 -3.15 -2.23
N THR A 114 -3.31 -2.58 -3.42
CA THR A 114 -4.26 -3.17 -4.38
C THR A 114 -3.76 -4.53 -4.86
N THR A 115 -2.50 -4.59 -5.29
CA THR A 115 -1.89 -5.83 -5.79
C THR A 115 -1.79 -6.89 -4.69
N THR A 116 -1.35 -6.51 -3.49
CA THR A 116 -1.24 -7.42 -2.34
C THR A 116 -2.61 -7.99 -1.95
N SER A 117 -3.64 -7.13 -1.88
CA SER A 117 -5.00 -7.57 -1.55
C SER A 117 -5.61 -8.45 -2.64
N LEU A 118 -5.36 -8.14 -3.91
CA LEU A 118 -5.82 -8.95 -5.03
C LEU A 118 -5.13 -10.34 -5.04
N ILE A 119 -3.82 -10.41 -4.85
CA ILE A 119 -3.08 -11.66 -4.74
C ILE A 119 -3.59 -12.49 -3.55
N TYR A 120 -3.77 -11.86 -2.39
CA TYR A 120 -4.32 -12.54 -1.21
C TYR A 120 -5.70 -13.14 -1.50
N HIS A 121 -6.59 -12.35 -2.13
CA HIS A 121 -7.92 -12.81 -2.55
C HIS A 121 -7.84 -14.01 -3.51
N ILE A 122 -6.96 -13.96 -4.50
CA ILE A 122 -6.77 -15.04 -5.48
C ILE A 122 -6.26 -16.31 -4.80
N LEU A 123 -5.21 -16.24 -3.98
CA LEU A 123 -4.64 -17.42 -3.33
C LEU A 123 -5.61 -18.04 -2.33
N GLN A 124 -6.32 -17.22 -1.55
CA GLN A 124 -7.37 -17.70 -0.64
C GLN A 124 -8.49 -18.39 -1.41
N SER A 125 -8.93 -17.82 -2.53
CA SER A 125 -9.98 -18.40 -3.39
C SER A 125 -9.54 -19.68 -4.10
N ALA A 126 -8.23 -19.87 -4.28
CA ALA A 126 -7.64 -21.09 -4.80
C ALA A 126 -7.50 -22.21 -3.73
N GLY A 127 -7.91 -21.94 -2.48
CA GLY A 127 -7.90 -22.92 -1.39
C GLY A 127 -6.59 -23.04 -0.62
N PHE A 128 -5.61 -22.15 -0.87
CA PHE A 128 -4.39 -22.10 -0.07
C PHE A 128 -4.65 -21.55 1.34
N ASN A 129 -3.93 -22.07 2.34
CA ASN A 129 -3.89 -21.50 3.67
C ASN A 129 -2.95 -20.28 3.67
N VAL A 130 -3.51 -19.07 3.53
CA VAL A 130 -2.75 -17.84 3.27
C VAL A 130 -2.82 -16.87 4.43
N GLY A 131 -1.67 -16.30 4.82
CA GLY A 131 -1.57 -15.16 5.72
C GLY A 131 -1.34 -13.86 4.95
N LEU A 132 -1.95 -12.77 5.41
CA LEU A 132 -1.73 -11.40 4.92
C LEU A 132 -0.97 -10.62 5.99
N ALA A 133 0.19 -10.06 5.64
CA ALA A 133 1.03 -9.34 6.61
C ALA A 133 1.90 -8.24 5.96
N GLY A 134 2.74 -7.61 6.76
CA GLY A 134 3.63 -6.53 6.36
C GLY A 134 3.05 -5.16 6.67
N ASN A 135 3.04 -4.27 5.68
CA ASN A 135 2.51 -2.90 5.82
C ASN A 135 0.97 -2.84 5.88
N ILE A 136 0.31 -3.94 5.54
CA ILE A 136 -1.13 -4.21 5.69
C ILE A 136 -1.33 -5.61 6.26
N GLY A 137 -2.54 -5.90 6.69
CA GLY A 137 -2.85 -7.18 7.33
C GLY A 137 -2.45 -7.19 8.80
N ARG A 138 -2.19 -8.37 9.33
CA ARG A 138 -1.77 -8.58 10.72
C ARG A 138 -0.26 -8.85 10.77
N SER A 139 0.42 -8.43 11.84
CA SER A 139 1.86 -8.71 12.04
C SER A 139 2.23 -10.15 11.66
N LEU A 140 3.29 -10.31 10.87
CA LEU A 140 3.82 -11.64 10.52
C LEU A 140 4.26 -12.40 11.76
N ALA A 141 4.94 -11.70 12.68
CA ALA A 141 5.43 -12.30 13.92
C ALA A 141 4.29 -12.81 14.81
N LEU A 142 3.17 -12.09 14.90
CA LEU A 142 1.98 -12.58 15.61
C LEU A 142 1.39 -13.82 14.95
N GLN A 143 1.33 -13.88 13.63
CA GLN A 143 0.81 -15.06 12.93
C GLN A 143 1.76 -16.25 13.08
N VAL A 144 3.07 -16.02 13.05
CA VAL A 144 4.10 -17.05 13.25
C VAL A 144 4.11 -17.55 14.70
N ALA A 145 3.85 -16.69 15.68
CA ALA A 145 3.71 -17.07 17.08
C ALA A 145 2.54 -18.06 17.32
N GLU A 146 1.55 -18.07 16.44
CA GLU A 146 0.38 -18.96 16.53
C GLU A 146 0.57 -20.30 15.79
N ILE A 147 1.70 -20.56 15.14
CA ILE A 147 1.92 -21.77 14.31
C ILE A 147 1.77 -23.07 15.14
N GLU A 148 2.24 -23.08 16.37
CA GLU A 148 2.14 -24.27 17.22
C GLU A 148 0.68 -24.65 17.54
N GLU A 149 -0.21 -23.65 17.59
CA GLU A 149 -1.64 -23.84 17.84
C GLU A 149 -2.46 -24.06 16.56
N LYS A 150 -2.16 -23.29 15.50
CA LYS A 150 -3.00 -23.20 14.28
C LYS A 150 -2.41 -23.90 13.05
N GLY A 151 -1.17 -24.38 13.13
CA GLY A 151 -0.39 -24.86 11.97
C GLY A 151 0.20 -23.71 11.14
N ASP A 152 1.21 -24.04 10.33
CA ASP A 152 1.85 -23.06 9.45
C ASP A 152 0.99 -22.78 8.20
N ARG A 153 1.28 -21.68 7.53
CA ARG A 153 0.63 -21.29 6.28
C ARG A 153 1.31 -21.97 5.08
N ASP A 154 0.57 -22.07 3.95
CA ASP A 154 1.20 -22.38 2.65
C ASP A 154 1.97 -21.18 2.13
N TRP A 155 1.36 -19.99 2.28
CA TRP A 155 1.88 -18.72 1.80
C TRP A 155 1.63 -17.58 2.78
N TYR A 156 2.61 -16.68 2.88
CA TYR A 156 2.36 -15.32 3.35
C TYR A 156 2.44 -14.35 2.17
N VAL A 157 1.39 -13.53 1.99
CA VAL A 157 1.36 -12.42 1.04
C VAL A 157 1.72 -11.17 1.82
N LEU A 158 2.84 -10.54 1.46
CA LEU A 158 3.46 -9.47 2.22
C LEU A 158 3.50 -8.17 1.42
N GLU A 159 2.84 -7.12 1.92
CA GLU A 159 3.12 -5.76 1.46
C GLU A 159 4.38 -5.25 2.16
N ILE A 160 5.43 -4.91 1.40
CA ILE A 160 6.71 -4.51 1.98
C ILE A 160 7.07 -3.08 1.57
N SER A 161 7.30 -2.21 2.56
CA SER A 161 7.85 -0.87 2.36
C SER A 161 9.37 -0.91 2.17
N SER A 162 9.94 0.15 1.58
CA SER A 162 11.39 0.32 1.49
C SER A 162 12.05 0.31 2.87
N PHE A 163 11.42 0.92 3.88
CA PHE A 163 11.93 0.97 5.26
C PHE A 163 12.03 -0.41 5.93
N GLN A 164 11.15 -1.34 5.55
CA GLN A 164 11.26 -2.74 6.02
C GLN A 164 12.40 -3.45 5.28
N LEU A 165 12.52 -3.25 3.95
CA LEU A 165 13.59 -3.84 3.14
C LEU A 165 14.98 -3.41 3.60
N ASP A 166 15.16 -2.17 4.09
CA ASP A 166 16.45 -1.67 4.58
C ASP A 166 17.00 -2.47 5.77
N ASN A 167 16.13 -3.13 6.53
CA ASN A 167 16.50 -3.96 7.67
C ASN A 167 16.13 -5.45 7.45
N MET A 168 16.27 -5.94 6.22
CA MET A 168 16.12 -7.33 5.82
C MET A 168 17.45 -7.81 5.23
N TYR A 169 17.97 -8.94 5.69
CA TYR A 169 19.32 -9.44 5.36
C TYR A 169 19.29 -10.85 4.78
N ASP A 170 18.69 -11.81 5.51
CA ASP A 170 18.59 -13.22 5.13
C ASP A 170 17.21 -13.58 4.57
N PHE A 171 16.24 -12.67 4.69
CA PHE A 171 14.88 -12.87 4.21
C PHE A 171 14.87 -13.19 2.70
N ARG A 172 14.13 -14.23 2.33
CA ARG A 172 13.96 -14.67 0.94
C ARG A 172 12.52 -14.55 0.48
N ALA A 173 12.31 -13.85 -0.62
CA ALA A 173 11.02 -13.82 -1.32
C ALA A 173 10.96 -14.94 -2.37
N ASN A 174 10.08 -15.92 -2.20
CA ASN A 174 9.87 -16.97 -3.22
C ASN A 174 9.25 -16.39 -4.51
N ILE A 175 8.37 -15.41 -4.36
CA ILE A 175 7.86 -14.59 -5.46
C ILE A 175 8.00 -13.14 -5.03
N ALA A 176 8.82 -12.38 -5.73
CA ALA A 176 9.01 -10.94 -5.54
C ALA A 176 8.28 -10.18 -6.65
N VAL A 177 7.49 -9.16 -6.27
CA VAL A 177 6.79 -8.27 -7.20
C VAL A 177 7.25 -6.84 -6.95
N LEU A 178 7.84 -6.21 -7.96
CA LEU A 178 8.22 -4.80 -7.95
C LEU A 178 7.40 -4.05 -8.98
N LEU A 179 6.42 -3.26 -8.50
CA LEU A 179 5.40 -2.65 -9.34
C LEU A 179 5.92 -1.45 -10.13
N ASN A 180 6.57 -0.52 -9.44
CA ASN A 180 7.10 0.73 -9.99
C ASN A 180 7.98 1.43 -8.96
N ILE A 181 8.82 2.35 -9.46
CA ILE A 181 9.65 3.23 -8.62
C ILE A 181 9.48 4.67 -9.11
N THR A 182 8.78 5.48 -8.34
CA THR A 182 8.62 6.93 -8.55
C THR A 182 9.06 7.67 -7.29
N PRO A 183 9.48 8.95 -7.36
CA PRO A 183 9.93 9.71 -6.20
C PRO A 183 8.89 9.69 -5.08
N ASP A 184 9.29 9.18 -3.91
CA ASP A 184 8.47 9.11 -2.70
C ASP A 184 9.39 8.95 -1.50
N HIS A 185 9.04 9.54 -0.34
CA HIS A 185 9.81 9.41 0.90
C HIS A 185 11.31 9.76 0.79
N LEU A 186 11.70 10.64 -0.14
CA LEU A 186 13.11 10.97 -0.40
C LEU A 186 13.82 11.62 0.80
N ASP A 187 13.07 12.25 1.69
CA ASP A 187 13.54 12.74 2.97
C ASP A 187 14.26 11.67 3.81
N ARG A 188 13.78 10.43 3.74
CA ARG A 188 14.37 9.26 4.41
C ARG A 188 15.62 8.70 3.70
N TYR A 189 15.87 9.13 2.46
CA TYR A 189 16.97 8.68 1.60
C TYR A 189 17.93 9.81 1.24
N ASN A 190 18.03 10.85 2.09
CA ASN A 190 18.88 12.03 1.88
C ASN A 190 18.60 12.74 0.54
N PHE A 191 17.36 12.70 0.06
CA PHE A 191 16.93 13.20 -1.25
C PHE A 191 17.68 12.58 -2.45
N GLU A 192 18.27 11.40 -2.26
CA GLU A 192 18.96 10.64 -3.30
C GLU A 192 18.07 9.52 -3.84
N MET A 193 17.50 9.71 -5.03
CA MET A 193 16.60 8.74 -5.67
C MET A 193 17.19 7.32 -5.75
N MET A 194 18.49 7.20 -6.07
CA MET A 194 19.14 5.90 -6.21
C MET A 194 19.27 5.13 -4.90
N ARG A 195 19.24 5.77 -3.74
CA ARG A 195 19.16 5.06 -2.44
C ARG A 195 17.80 4.41 -2.26
N TYR A 196 16.73 5.12 -2.64
CA TYR A 196 15.37 4.58 -2.60
C TYR A 196 15.19 3.42 -3.60
N VAL A 197 15.76 3.54 -4.81
CA VAL A 197 15.79 2.46 -5.82
C VAL A 197 16.47 1.22 -5.26
N ARG A 198 17.69 1.36 -4.73
CA ARG A 198 18.45 0.24 -4.14
C ARG A 198 17.70 -0.40 -2.97
N SER A 199 17.06 0.38 -2.12
CA SER A 199 16.23 -0.13 -1.03
C SER A 199 15.13 -1.07 -1.56
N LYS A 200 14.36 -0.65 -2.58
CA LYS A 200 13.31 -1.49 -3.16
C LYS A 200 13.83 -2.74 -3.87
N MET A 201 14.96 -2.63 -4.56
CA MET A 201 15.60 -3.76 -5.25
C MET A 201 16.05 -4.86 -4.28
N ARG A 202 16.25 -4.55 -2.99
CA ARG A 202 16.58 -5.56 -1.95
C ARG A 202 15.55 -6.68 -1.83
N ILE A 203 14.33 -6.50 -2.36
CA ILE A 203 13.31 -7.56 -2.38
C ILE A 203 13.80 -8.84 -3.09
N THR A 204 14.82 -8.73 -3.95
CA THR A 204 15.39 -9.85 -4.73
C THR A 204 16.67 -10.43 -4.11
N GLN A 205 17.22 -9.81 -3.06
CA GLN A 205 18.61 -10.03 -2.61
C GLN A 205 18.99 -11.48 -2.31
N ASN A 206 18.05 -12.32 -1.86
CA ASN A 206 18.30 -13.72 -1.49
C ASN A 206 17.52 -14.72 -2.37
N GLN A 207 17.04 -14.27 -3.52
CA GLN A 207 16.36 -15.15 -4.46
C GLN A 207 17.32 -16.19 -5.07
N THR A 208 16.77 -17.33 -5.46
CA THR A 208 17.46 -18.47 -6.07
C THR A 208 16.81 -18.80 -7.41
N PRO A 209 17.36 -19.73 -8.21
CA PRO A 209 16.76 -20.14 -9.48
C PRO A 209 15.34 -20.73 -9.39
N ASP A 210 14.89 -21.11 -8.20
CA ASP A 210 13.54 -21.62 -7.97
C ASP A 210 12.51 -20.50 -7.74
N ASP A 211 12.96 -19.27 -7.54
CA ASP A 211 12.14 -18.13 -7.22
C ASP A 211 11.74 -17.33 -8.47
N TYR A 212 10.75 -16.44 -8.32
CA TYR A 212 10.27 -15.58 -9.38
C TYR A 212 10.46 -14.11 -9.02
N PHE A 213 10.94 -13.32 -9.98
CA PHE A 213 10.93 -11.86 -9.90
C PHE A 213 10.03 -11.29 -10.98
N ILE A 214 8.95 -10.64 -10.56
CA ILE A 214 7.93 -10.01 -11.41
C ILE A 214 8.16 -8.51 -11.36
N TYR A 215 8.34 -7.86 -12.51
CA TYR A 215 8.62 -6.42 -12.55
C TYR A 215 8.05 -5.73 -13.78
N TRP A 216 7.75 -4.43 -13.62
CA TRP A 216 7.30 -3.60 -14.71
C TRP A 216 8.49 -3.12 -15.55
N ALA A 217 8.51 -3.52 -16.83
CA ALA A 217 9.63 -3.29 -17.72
C ALA A 217 9.67 -1.88 -18.35
N ASP A 218 8.59 -1.10 -18.22
CA ASP A 218 8.53 0.29 -18.67
C ASP A 218 8.87 1.30 -17.56
N ASP A 219 9.26 0.81 -16.37
CA ASP A 219 9.73 1.66 -15.27
C ASP A 219 11.08 2.30 -15.60
N GLU A 220 11.27 3.55 -15.20
CA GLU A 220 12.49 4.33 -15.49
C GLU A 220 13.73 3.73 -14.82
N TYR A 221 13.60 3.17 -13.62
CA TYR A 221 14.73 2.74 -12.80
C TYR A 221 14.95 1.23 -12.79
N ILE A 222 13.89 0.42 -12.76
CA ILE A 222 13.98 -1.03 -12.58
C ILE A 222 14.88 -1.70 -13.63
N PRO A 223 14.71 -1.46 -14.96
CA PRO A 223 15.51 -2.15 -15.98
C PRO A 223 17.02 -1.94 -15.82
N SER A 224 17.44 -0.77 -15.37
CA SER A 224 18.86 -0.45 -15.18
C SER A 224 19.52 -1.22 -14.04
N GLN A 225 18.73 -1.77 -13.10
CA GLN A 225 19.22 -2.48 -11.90
C GLN A 225 19.23 -4.00 -12.08
N LEU A 226 18.62 -4.54 -13.13
CA LEU A 226 18.41 -5.98 -13.28
C LEU A 226 19.70 -6.79 -13.31
N ALA A 227 20.77 -6.24 -13.89
CA ALA A 227 22.05 -6.96 -14.01
C ALA A 227 22.69 -7.22 -12.63
N GLU A 228 22.58 -6.26 -11.70
CA GLU A 228 23.14 -6.36 -10.34
C GLU A 228 22.27 -7.24 -9.43
N HIS A 229 20.99 -7.41 -9.77
CA HIS A 229 20.00 -8.12 -8.96
C HIS A 229 19.54 -9.44 -9.60
N ASN A 230 20.30 -9.96 -10.57
CA ASN A 230 20.06 -11.27 -11.17
C ASN A 230 20.86 -12.35 -10.44
N HIS A 231 20.16 -13.10 -9.59
CA HIS A 231 20.69 -14.23 -8.83
C HIS A 231 20.31 -15.59 -9.46
N GLY A 232 19.91 -15.58 -10.75
CA GLY A 232 19.45 -16.75 -11.49
C GLY A 232 17.96 -17.05 -11.33
N GLN A 233 17.20 -16.24 -10.59
CA GLN A 233 15.75 -16.36 -10.44
C GLN A 233 15.04 -16.21 -11.79
N ARG A 234 13.82 -16.71 -11.88
CA ARG A 234 12.98 -16.63 -13.08
C ARG A 234 12.40 -15.22 -13.20
N MET A 235 12.83 -14.50 -14.24
CA MET A 235 12.44 -13.12 -14.51
C MET A 235 11.13 -13.09 -15.31
N LEU A 236 10.08 -12.45 -14.78
CA LEU A 236 8.78 -12.30 -15.42
C LEU A 236 8.50 -10.79 -15.63
N ALA A 237 8.92 -10.27 -16.77
CA ALA A 237 8.73 -8.88 -17.13
C ALA A 237 7.31 -8.64 -17.68
N PHE A 238 6.61 -7.62 -17.18
CA PHE A 238 5.37 -7.15 -17.77
C PHE A 238 5.46 -5.70 -18.23
N ALA A 239 4.65 -5.34 -19.23
CA ALA A 239 4.61 -4.00 -19.82
C ALA A 239 3.19 -3.68 -20.32
N ASP A 240 2.98 -2.41 -20.71
CA ASP A 240 1.70 -1.99 -21.28
C ASP A 240 1.48 -2.65 -22.67
N HIS A 241 2.55 -2.94 -23.40
CA HIS A 241 2.49 -3.51 -24.77
C HIS A 241 3.48 -4.66 -24.95
N LYS A 242 3.14 -5.57 -25.87
CA LYS A 242 4.02 -6.68 -26.27
C LYS A 242 5.31 -6.16 -26.95
N ARG A 243 6.44 -6.67 -26.48
CA ARG A 243 7.76 -6.59 -27.14
C ARG A 243 8.63 -7.76 -26.69
N GLU A 244 9.82 -7.87 -27.26
CA GLU A 244 10.78 -8.93 -26.88
C GLU A 244 11.08 -8.91 -25.36
N GLY A 245 11.11 -10.07 -24.73
CA GLY A 245 11.35 -10.24 -23.31
C GLY A 245 10.15 -9.96 -22.41
N ILE A 246 9.02 -9.47 -22.93
CA ILE A 246 7.80 -9.25 -22.17
C ILE A 246 6.90 -10.48 -22.20
N VAL A 247 6.54 -10.97 -21.02
CA VAL A 247 5.71 -12.17 -20.84
C VAL A 247 4.29 -11.87 -20.38
N GLY A 248 4.02 -10.66 -19.88
CA GLY A 248 2.68 -10.19 -19.50
C GLY A 248 2.42 -8.80 -20.09
N TYR A 249 1.29 -8.61 -20.81
CA TYR A 249 0.99 -7.36 -21.51
C TYR A 249 -0.50 -7.19 -21.80
N ALA A 250 -0.91 -5.98 -22.18
CA ALA A 250 -2.21 -5.74 -22.80
C ALA A 250 -2.11 -5.85 -24.33
N GLN A 251 -3.09 -6.48 -24.95
CA GLN A 251 -3.25 -6.55 -26.41
C GLN A 251 -4.56 -5.90 -26.83
N GLY A 252 -4.51 -5.05 -27.84
CA GLY A 252 -5.62 -4.24 -28.36
C GLY A 252 -5.35 -2.75 -28.16
N GLU A 253 -6.08 -1.89 -28.89
CA GLU A 253 -5.95 -0.45 -28.70
C GLU A 253 -6.48 -0.07 -27.32
N SER A 254 -5.66 0.56 -26.50
CA SER A 254 -6.17 1.34 -25.39
C SER A 254 -6.88 2.53 -26.01
N GLY A 255 -8.20 2.66 -25.85
CA GLY A 255 -8.88 3.91 -26.17
C GLY A 255 -8.14 5.07 -25.50
N ASN A 256 -8.16 6.25 -26.11
CA ASN A 256 -7.54 7.46 -25.57
C ASN A 256 -8.11 7.87 -24.18
N ASP A 257 -9.12 7.15 -23.69
CA ASP A 257 -9.83 7.45 -22.46
C ASP A 257 -9.28 6.62 -21.31
N SER A 258 -9.02 7.28 -20.21
CA SER A 258 -8.42 6.76 -18.97
C SER A 258 -9.16 5.57 -18.33
N TYR A 259 -10.34 5.19 -18.83
CA TYR A 259 -11.23 4.15 -18.28
C TYR A 259 -11.80 3.15 -19.26
N GLY A 260 -11.79 3.43 -20.56
CA GLY A 260 -12.34 2.53 -21.58
C GLY A 260 -11.26 1.69 -22.22
N PHE A 261 -11.34 0.38 -22.11
CA PHE A 261 -10.58 -0.52 -22.97
C PHE A 261 -11.36 -0.66 -24.29
N ALA A 262 -10.65 -0.63 -25.42
CA ALA A 262 -11.25 -0.89 -26.71
C ALA A 262 -11.93 -2.27 -26.73
N GLU A 263 -13.00 -2.39 -27.50
CA GLU A 263 -13.69 -3.66 -27.68
C GLU A 263 -12.69 -4.72 -28.20
N GLY A 264 -12.64 -5.88 -27.53
CA GLY A 264 -11.71 -6.95 -27.86
C GLY A 264 -10.31 -6.84 -27.24
N ALA A 265 -10.01 -5.79 -26.44
CA ALA A 265 -8.73 -5.71 -25.75
C ALA A 265 -8.62 -6.79 -24.64
N GLN A 266 -7.42 -7.36 -24.52
CA GLN A 266 -7.14 -8.48 -23.61
C GLN A 266 -5.89 -8.24 -22.77
N LEU A 267 -5.91 -8.74 -21.53
CA LEU A 267 -4.72 -9.00 -20.73
C LEU A 267 -4.18 -10.37 -21.15
N LYS A 268 -2.90 -10.44 -21.51
CA LYS A 268 -2.23 -11.67 -21.93
C LYS A 268 -0.98 -11.95 -21.12
N ILE A 269 -0.81 -13.22 -20.77
CA ILE A 269 0.38 -13.75 -20.10
C ILE A 269 0.84 -14.98 -20.89
N GLU A 270 2.15 -15.05 -21.19
CA GLU A 270 2.76 -16.17 -21.91
C GLU A 270 3.51 -17.11 -20.97
N GLN A 271 4.06 -16.57 -19.88
CA GLN A 271 4.82 -17.31 -18.87
C GLN A 271 4.40 -16.84 -17.45
N PRO A 272 4.48 -17.71 -16.42
CA PRO A 272 5.01 -19.08 -16.44
C PRO A 272 4.06 -20.07 -17.09
N ARG A 273 2.81 -19.72 -17.33
CA ARG A 273 1.78 -20.47 -18.07
C ARG A 273 0.93 -19.51 -18.88
N PRO A 274 0.47 -19.89 -20.09
CA PRO A 274 -0.42 -19.04 -20.87
C PRO A 274 -1.70 -18.72 -20.11
N PHE A 275 -2.15 -17.47 -20.22
CA PHE A 275 -3.43 -17.00 -19.66
C PHE A 275 -3.90 -15.77 -20.42
N GLU A 276 -5.21 -15.67 -20.64
CA GLU A 276 -5.80 -14.46 -21.22
C GLU A 276 -7.17 -14.17 -20.64
N ILE A 277 -7.50 -12.88 -20.52
CA ILE A 277 -8.81 -12.39 -20.08
C ILE A 277 -9.14 -11.08 -20.80
N ALA A 278 -10.40 -10.90 -21.19
CA ALA A 278 -10.85 -9.63 -21.76
C ALA A 278 -10.73 -8.50 -20.72
N LEU A 279 -10.18 -7.35 -21.12
CA LEU A 279 -10.01 -6.23 -20.20
C LEU A 279 -11.35 -5.72 -19.64
N SER A 280 -12.44 -5.86 -20.40
CA SER A 280 -13.81 -5.53 -19.96
C SER A 280 -14.32 -6.42 -18.82
N GLN A 281 -13.71 -7.56 -18.57
CA GLN A 281 -14.06 -8.46 -17.46
C GLN A 281 -13.32 -8.14 -16.17
N LEU A 282 -12.29 -7.28 -16.21
CA LEU A 282 -11.56 -6.90 -15.01
C LEU A 282 -12.43 -6.05 -14.09
N SER A 283 -12.48 -6.40 -12.81
CA SER A 283 -13.23 -5.63 -11.80
C SER A 283 -12.58 -4.27 -11.47
N LEU A 284 -11.28 -4.13 -11.69
CA LEU A 284 -10.50 -2.93 -11.41
C LEU A 284 -10.25 -2.14 -12.70
N PRO A 285 -10.91 -0.98 -12.91
CA PRO A 285 -10.71 -0.17 -14.10
C PRO A 285 -9.42 0.67 -14.04
N GLY A 286 -8.97 1.13 -15.24
CA GLY A 286 -7.87 2.09 -15.40
C GLY A 286 -6.50 1.46 -15.63
N LYS A 287 -5.62 2.22 -16.33
CA LYS A 287 -4.28 1.73 -16.75
C LYS A 287 -3.40 1.27 -15.60
N HIS A 288 -3.39 2.00 -14.49
CA HIS A 288 -2.61 1.62 -13.32
C HIS A 288 -3.13 0.32 -12.68
N ASN A 289 -4.44 0.09 -12.70
CA ASN A 289 -5.04 -1.16 -12.22
C ASN A 289 -4.80 -2.31 -13.19
N LEU A 290 -4.69 -2.06 -14.48
CA LEU A 290 -4.25 -3.07 -15.43
C LEU A 290 -2.86 -3.61 -15.06
N ARG A 291 -1.91 -2.75 -14.70
CA ARG A 291 -0.58 -3.16 -14.21
C ARG A 291 -0.66 -3.94 -12.90
N ASN A 292 -1.53 -3.52 -11.98
CA ASN A 292 -1.80 -4.26 -10.74
C ASN A 292 -2.38 -5.66 -11.03
N CYS A 293 -3.33 -5.76 -11.97
CA CYS A 293 -3.91 -7.04 -12.41
C CYS A 293 -2.87 -7.94 -13.12
N LEU A 294 -2.03 -7.38 -14.02
CA LEU A 294 -0.96 -8.11 -14.70
C LEU A 294 0.02 -8.71 -13.68
N SER A 295 0.51 -7.91 -12.76
CA SER A 295 1.46 -8.36 -11.75
C SER A 295 0.85 -9.40 -10.79
N ALA A 296 -0.42 -9.21 -10.40
CA ALA A 296 -1.14 -10.16 -9.55
C ALA A 296 -1.40 -11.49 -10.27
N ALA A 297 -1.79 -11.44 -11.53
CA ALA A 297 -2.02 -12.64 -12.34
C ALA A 297 -0.72 -13.43 -12.56
N LEU A 298 0.40 -12.75 -12.87
CA LEU A 298 1.73 -13.37 -12.97
C LEU A 298 2.13 -14.06 -11.66
N ALA A 299 1.94 -13.39 -10.52
CA ALA A 299 2.25 -13.92 -9.21
C ALA A 299 1.37 -15.14 -8.84
N ALA A 300 0.07 -15.08 -9.15
CA ALA A 300 -0.87 -16.17 -8.92
C ALA A 300 -0.53 -17.41 -9.78
N LEU A 301 -0.21 -17.21 -11.06
CA LEU A 301 0.22 -18.31 -11.95
C LEU A 301 1.54 -18.92 -11.49
N ALA A 302 2.50 -18.11 -11.04
CA ALA A 302 3.76 -18.58 -10.46
C ALA A 302 3.54 -19.35 -9.15
N ALA A 303 2.54 -18.98 -8.35
CA ALA A 303 2.14 -19.71 -7.14
C ALA A 303 1.36 -21.00 -7.43
N GLY A 304 0.92 -21.22 -8.67
CA GLY A 304 0.25 -22.46 -9.08
C GLY A 304 -1.29 -22.37 -9.16
N VAL A 305 -1.88 -21.19 -9.10
CA VAL A 305 -3.33 -20.98 -9.20
C VAL A 305 -3.82 -21.39 -10.60
N ASP A 306 -4.96 -22.06 -10.69
CA ASP A 306 -5.58 -22.43 -11.96
C ASP A 306 -6.26 -21.25 -12.66
N GLU A 307 -6.45 -21.37 -14.00
CA GLU A 307 -6.99 -20.30 -14.84
C GLU A 307 -8.44 -19.93 -14.49
N THR A 308 -9.26 -20.89 -14.10
CA THR A 308 -10.67 -20.66 -13.78
C THR A 308 -10.79 -19.80 -12.52
N THR A 309 -10.05 -20.15 -11.47
CA THR A 309 -10.00 -19.37 -10.24
C THR A 309 -9.44 -17.98 -10.50
N LEU A 310 -8.35 -17.88 -11.29
CA LEU A 310 -7.74 -16.59 -11.62
C LEU A 310 -8.71 -15.69 -12.38
N THR A 311 -9.38 -16.20 -13.44
CA THR A 311 -10.38 -15.45 -14.22
C THR A 311 -11.49 -14.92 -13.32
N ARG A 312 -12.07 -15.77 -12.48
CA ARG A 312 -13.13 -15.40 -11.55
C ARG A 312 -12.66 -14.29 -10.60
N CYS A 313 -11.51 -14.45 -9.97
CA CYS A 313 -11.02 -13.48 -8.98
C CYS A 313 -10.62 -12.14 -9.60
N LEU A 314 -10.12 -12.10 -10.83
CA LEU A 314 -9.86 -10.86 -11.55
C LEU A 314 -11.16 -10.12 -11.92
N SER A 315 -12.26 -10.86 -12.07
CA SER A 315 -13.56 -10.30 -12.44
C SER A 315 -14.43 -9.90 -11.25
N ASP A 316 -14.27 -10.54 -10.09
CA ASP A 316 -15.14 -10.33 -8.92
C ASP A 316 -14.45 -9.64 -7.73
N PHE A 317 -13.17 -9.29 -7.83
CA PHE A 317 -12.45 -8.63 -6.74
C PHE A 317 -13.12 -7.30 -6.36
N PRO A 318 -13.55 -7.12 -5.11
CA PRO A 318 -14.33 -5.94 -4.71
C PRO A 318 -13.50 -4.65 -4.59
N GLY A 319 -12.21 -4.73 -4.86
CA GLY A 319 -11.27 -3.62 -4.62
C GLY A 319 -10.80 -3.54 -3.18
N VAL A 320 -10.04 -2.48 -2.89
CA VAL A 320 -9.55 -2.19 -1.54
C VAL A 320 -10.44 -1.14 -0.91
N PRO A 321 -10.93 -1.34 0.32
CA PRO A 321 -11.69 -0.32 1.02
C PRO A 321 -10.95 1.04 1.03
N HIS A 322 -11.69 2.12 0.83
CA HIS A 322 -11.18 3.49 0.80
C HIS A 322 -10.19 3.83 -0.33
N ARG A 323 -10.08 2.99 -1.37
CA ARG A 323 -9.25 3.26 -2.56
C ARG A 323 -10.11 3.13 -3.82
N LEU A 324 -10.53 4.28 -4.38
CA LEU A 324 -11.48 4.36 -5.50
C LEU A 324 -12.69 3.42 -5.33
N GLU A 325 -13.08 3.21 -4.08
CA GLU A 325 -14.16 2.30 -3.68
C GLU A 325 -15.50 2.86 -4.12
N ARG A 326 -16.20 2.13 -4.99
CA ARG A 326 -17.57 2.52 -5.39
C ARG A 326 -18.51 2.31 -4.21
N VAL A 327 -19.10 3.39 -3.71
CA VAL A 327 -20.07 3.35 -2.60
C VAL A 327 -21.47 3.04 -3.11
N GLY A 328 -21.86 3.62 -4.25
CA GLY A 328 -23.15 3.43 -4.89
C GLY A 328 -23.49 4.54 -5.86
N THR A 329 -24.69 4.43 -6.45
CA THR A 329 -25.31 5.49 -7.27
C THR A 329 -26.62 5.89 -6.60
N PHE A 330 -26.75 7.16 -6.26
CA PHE A 330 -27.93 7.70 -5.57
C PHE A 330 -28.43 8.93 -6.33
N GLN A 331 -29.70 8.94 -6.70
CA GLN A 331 -30.32 10.01 -7.52
C GLN A 331 -29.53 10.29 -8.83
N GLY A 332 -29.00 9.24 -9.46
CA GLY A 332 -28.21 9.36 -10.69
C GLY A 332 -26.77 9.85 -10.50
N VAL A 333 -26.32 10.15 -9.26
CA VAL A 333 -24.96 10.58 -8.93
C VAL A 333 -24.15 9.39 -8.43
N HIS A 334 -22.94 9.23 -8.95
CA HIS A 334 -21.99 8.19 -8.52
C HIS A 334 -21.16 8.67 -7.32
N TYR A 335 -21.01 7.84 -6.30
CA TYR A 335 -20.20 8.16 -5.12
C TYR A 335 -19.00 7.22 -5.02
N ILE A 336 -17.80 7.81 -4.95
CA ILE A 336 -16.52 7.09 -4.87
C ILE A 336 -15.75 7.52 -3.63
N ASN A 337 -15.36 6.54 -2.83
CA ASN A 337 -14.56 6.72 -1.63
C ASN A 337 -13.08 6.41 -1.92
N ASP A 338 -12.27 7.44 -1.94
CA ASP A 338 -10.81 7.35 -2.06
C ASP A 338 -10.14 8.03 -0.86
N SER A 339 -10.68 7.82 0.33
CA SER A 339 -10.18 8.40 1.58
C SER A 339 -8.70 8.08 1.86
N LYS A 340 -8.16 7.05 1.22
CA LYS A 340 -6.75 6.66 1.29
C LYS A 340 -5.82 7.58 0.50
N ALA A 341 -6.33 8.45 -0.37
CA ALA A 341 -5.57 9.49 -1.07
C ALA A 341 -5.19 10.62 -0.11
N THR A 342 -4.13 10.42 0.66
CA THR A 342 -3.62 11.37 1.66
C THR A 342 -2.49 12.25 1.15
N ASN A 343 -2.27 12.28 -0.16
CA ASN A 343 -1.34 13.14 -0.87
C ASN A 343 -1.90 13.56 -2.23
N VAL A 344 -1.27 14.55 -2.84
CA VAL A 344 -1.70 15.15 -4.12
C VAL A 344 -1.61 14.17 -5.27
N ASP A 345 -0.55 13.35 -5.35
CA ASP A 345 -0.35 12.38 -6.44
C ASP A 345 -1.45 11.32 -6.47
N ALA A 346 -1.89 10.84 -5.29
CA ALA A 346 -2.99 9.90 -5.21
C ALA A 346 -4.30 10.52 -5.70
N CYS A 347 -4.58 11.78 -5.32
CA CYS A 347 -5.74 12.51 -5.80
C CYS A 347 -5.66 12.78 -7.30
N PHE A 348 -4.47 13.11 -7.83
CA PHE A 348 -4.26 13.27 -9.28
C PHE A 348 -4.71 12.01 -10.04
N VAL A 349 -4.21 10.85 -9.63
CA VAL A 349 -4.59 9.56 -10.24
C VAL A 349 -6.09 9.30 -10.13
N ALA A 350 -6.68 9.57 -8.95
CA ALA A 350 -8.10 9.35 -8.72
C ALA A 350 -8.99 10.27 -9.57
N LEU A 351 -8.59 11.53 -9.72
CA LEU A 351 -9.32 12.53 -10.51
C LEU A 351 -9.11 12.31 -12.02
N ASP A 352 -7.88 12.00 -12.44
CA ASP A 352 -7.58 11.66 -13.85
C ASP A 352 -8.41 10.48 -14.32
N ALA A 353 -8.63 9.57 -13.42
CA ALA A 353 -9.42 8.37 -13.61
C ALA A 353 -10.92 8.64 -13.88
N GLN A 354 -11.50 9.80 -13.60
CA GLN A 354 -12.93 10.07 -13.78
C GLN A 354 -13.26 10.43 -15.23
N THR A 355 -14.39 9.91 -15.71
CA THR A 355 -14.90 10.16 -17.07
C THR A 355 -16.17 11.04 -17.10
N THR A 356 -16.72 11.31 -15.93
CA THR A 356 -17.88 12.17 -15.73
C THR A 356 -17.48 13.44 -15.02
N PRO A 357 -18.27 14.54 -15.05
CA PRO A 357 -17.98 15.70 -14.22
C PRO A 357 -17.92 15.34 -12.74
N VAL A 358 -17.02 16.00 -12.01
CA VAL A 358 -16.67 15.62 -10.63
C VAL A 358 -17.05 16.72 -9.63
N VAL A 359 -17.67 16.34 -8.53
CA VAL A 359 -17.67 17.12 -7.28
C VAL A 359 -16.56 16.51 -6.40
N LEU A 360 -15.42 17.20 -6.30
CA LEU A 360 -14.24 16.72 -5.62
C LEU A 360 -14.21 17.19 -4.15
N ILE A 361 -14.05 16.23 -3.22
CA ILE A 361 -13.85 16.53 -1.81
C ILE A 361 -12.35 16.54 -1.52
N VAL A 362 -11.83 17.69 -1.09
CA VAL A 362 -10.43 17.94 -0.73
C VAL A 362 -10.35 18.48 0.69
N GLY A 363 -9.31 18.15 1.42
CA GLY A 363 -9.05 18.75 2.73
C GLY A 363 -8.65 17.75 3.82
N GLY A 364 -8.37 18.30 4.99
CA GLY A 364 -7.80 17.63 6.13
C GLY A 364 -6.56 18.36 6.64
N LEU A 365 -5.71 17.66 7.38
CA LEU A 365 -4.45 18.21 7.88
C LEU A 365 -3.44 18.34 6.73
N ASP A 366 -3.30 19.56 6.20
CA ASP A 366 -2.32 19.90 5.17
C ASP A 366 -0.91 19.95 5.77
N LYS A 367 0.07 19.44 5.03
CA LYS A 367 1.49 19.41 5.42
C LYS A 367 2.38 20.26 4.51
N GLY A 368 1.79 21.24 3.82
CA GLY A 368 2.47 22.07 2.84
C GLY A 368 2.48 21.44 1.44
N ASN A 369 1.36 20.89 1.02
CA ASN A 369 1.19 20.29 -0.30
C ASN A 369 1.31 21.34 -1.42
N ASP A 370 1.92 20.95 -2.53
CA ASP A 370 1.83 21.65 -3.80
C ASP A 370 0.70 21.05 -4.65
N TYR A 371 -0.39 21.79 -4.83
CA TYR A 371 -1.58 21.37 -5.56
C TYR A 371 -1.55 21.72 -7.05
N THR A 372 -0.51 22.38 -7.54
CA THR A 372 -0.45 22.91 -8.93
C THR A 372 -0.63 21.83 -9.99
N THR A 373 -0.18 20.61 -9.71
CA THR A 373 -0.35 19.46 -10.61
C THR A 373 -1.81 19.07 -10.85
N LEU A 374 -2.73 19.41 -9.93
CA LEU A 374 -4.16 19.12 -10.06
C LEU A 374 -4.91 20.16 -10.92
N PHE A 375 -4.37 21.36 -11.10
CA PHE A 375 -5.07 22.45 -11.76
C PHE A 375 -5.66 22.08 -13.14
N PRO A 376 -4.90 21.44 -14.06
CA PRO A 376 -5.45 21.07 -15.37
C PRO A 376 -6.64 20.09 -15.27
N LEU A 377 -6.58 19.16 -14.32
CA LEU A 377 -7.65 18.18 -14.10
C LEU A 377 -8.87 18.82 -13.42
N ILE A 378 -8.65 19.69 -12.44
CA ILE A 378 -9.73 20.42 -11.77
C ILE A 378 -10.49 21.29 -12.78
N THR A 379 -9.79 22.06 -13.59
CA THR A 379 -10.40 22.94 -14.59
C THR A 379 -11.16 22.20 -15.68
N SER A 380 -10.69 21.00 -16.06
CA SER A 380 -11.31 20.21 -17.13
C SER A 380 -12.42 19.27 -16.66
N LYS A 381 -12.41 18.84 -15.38
CA LYS A 381 -13.29 17.77 -14.89
C LYS A 381 -14.18 18.19 -13.73
N CYS A 382 -13.77 19.16 -12.89
CA CYS A 382 -14.53 19.47 -11.69
C CYS A 382 -15.67 20.45 -11.95
N ARG A 383 -16.86 20.10 -11.48
CA ARG A 383 -18.01 21.00 -11.35
C ARG A 383 -17.91 21.84 -10.08
N ALA A 384 -17.40 21.22 -9.01
CA ALA A 384 -17.28 21.87 -7.71
C ALA A 384 -16.15 21.26 -6.89
N LEU A 385 -15.59 22.05 -5.96
CA LEU A 385 -14.75 21.60 -4.87
C LEU A 385 -15.52 21.72 -3.55
N VAL A 386 -15.44 20.69 -2.72
CA VAL A 386 -15.96 20.71 -1.35
C VAL A 386 -14.78 20.55 -0.40
N PHE A 387 -14.50 21.60 0.37
CA PHE A 387 -13.43 21.59 1.34
C PHE A 387 -13.92 20.95 2.64
N LEU A 388 -13.17 19.96 3.13
CA LEU A 388 -13.50 19.22 4.34
C LEU A 388 -12.31 19.25 5.29
N GLY A 389 -12.34 20.13 6.29
CA GLY A 389 -11.26 20.26 7.24
C GLY A 389 -11.63 21.19 8.41
N ALA A 390 -10.92 21.07 9.52
CA ALA A 390 -11.04 21.97 10.66
C ALA A 390 -10.56 23.40 10.32
N ASN A 391 -9.68 23.53 9.32
CA ASN A 391 -9.21 24.81 8.79
C ASN A 391 -9.01 24.72 7.27
N ASN A 392 -9.89 25.34 6.50
CA ASN A 392 -9.86 25.32 5.04
C ASN A 392 -9.14 26.55 4.43
N ALA A 393 -8.65 27.50 5.23
CA ALA A 393 -8.01 28.72 4.74
C ALA A 393 -6.84 28.45 3.76
N PRO A 394 -5.94 27.45 3.97
CA PRO A 394 -4.89 27.16 3.01
C PRO A 394 -5.42 26.70 1.65
N LEU A 395 -6.57 26.01 1.59
CA LEU A 395 -7.18 25.59 0.34
C LEU A 395 -7.79 26.76 -0.43
N HIS A 396 -8.35 27.75 0.28
CA HIS A 396 -8.83 29.00 -0.33
C HIS A 396 -7.70 29.79 -0.97
N GLU A 397 -6.53 29.90 -0.29
CA GLU A 397 -5.35 30.57 -0.85
C GLU A 397 -4.91 29.94 -2.18
N VAL A 398 -5.11 28.64 -2.34
CA VAL A 398 -4.70 27.89 -3.54
C VAL A 398 -5.79 27.91 -4.63
N PHE A 399 -7.05 27.69 -4.25
CA PHE A 399 -8.09 27.34 -5.24
C PHE A 399 -9.07 28.47 -5.57
N ASP A 400 -9.21 29.53 -4.78
CA ASP A 400 -10.22 30.56 -4.99
C ASP A 400 -10.09 31.23 -6.35
N THR A 401 -8.88 31.66 -6.73
CA THR A 401 -8.62 32.32 -8.01
C THR A 401 -8.92 31.37 -9.17
N LEU A 402 -8.40 30.13 -9.11
CA LEU A 402 -8.62 29.11 -10.14
C LEU A 402 -10.11 28.82 -10.32
N CYS A 403 -10.83 28.61 -9.23
CA CYS A 403 -12.25 28.28 -9.27
C CYS A 403 -13.12 29.43 -9.79
N ALA A 404 -12.79 30.68 -9.41
CA ALA A 404 -13.48 31.86 -9.91
C ALA A 404 -13.30 32.06 -11.43
N GLU A 405 -12.09 31.87 -11.94
CA GLU A 405 -11.77 31.97 -13.38
C GLU A 405 -12.49 30.91 -14.22
N HIS A 406 -12.70 29.71 -13.67
CA HIS A 406 -13.32 28.59 -14.38
C HIS A 406 -14.77 28.29 -13.98
N SER A 407 -15.41 29.16 -13.18
CA SER A 407 -16.79 29.00 -12.71
C SER A 407 -17.03 27.68 -11.97
N ILE A 408 -16.06 27.22 -11.20
CA ILE A 408 -16.13 26.03 -10.35
C ILE A 408 -16.67 26.47 -8.98
N ALA A 409 -17.73 25.83 -8.52
CA ALA A 409 -18.32 26.16 -7.22
C ALA A 409 -17.44 25.66 -6.06
N ILE A 410 -17.38 26.42 -4.96
CA ILE A 410 -16.70 26.01 -3.72
C ILE A 410 -17.72 25.93 -2.59
N ALA A 411 -17.61 24.92 -1.73
CA ALA A 411 -18.33 24.82 -0.47
C ALA A 411 -17.37 24.44 0.66
N ASP A 412 -17.53 25.12 1.82
CA ASP A 412 -16.78 24.81 3.04
C ASP A 412 -17.56 23.93 3.97
N THR A 413 -16.88 22.95 4.56
CA THR A 413 -17.46 22.04 5.55
C THR A 413 -16.43 21.63 6.60
N ASP A 414 -16.91 21.39 7.83
CA ASP A 414 -16.13 20.94 8.98
C ASP A 414 -16.68 19.65 9.60
N SER A 415 -17.63 19.01 8.90
CA SER A 415 -18.17 17.71 9.27
C SER A 415 -18.45 16.87 8.01
N MET A 416 -18.45 15.53 8.15
CA MET A 416 -18.76 14.64 7.03
C MET A 416 -20.24 14.74 6.64
N GLU A 417 -21.13 15.00 7.58
CA GLU A 417 -22.55 15.21 7.34
C GLU A 417 -22.79 16.41 6.42
N ASP A 418 -22.19 17.55 6.74
CA ASP A 418 -22.33 18.76 5.93
C ASP A 418 -21.65 18.61 4.57
N CYS A 419 -20.51 17.91 4.54
CA CYS A 419 -19.78 17.61 3.31
C CYS A 419 -20.64 16.80 2.33
N VAL A 420 -21.21 15.69 2.77
CA VAL A 420 -22.08 14.85 1.92
C VAL A 420 -23.36 15.61 1.53
N ALA A 421 -23.87 16.47 2.42
CA ALA A 421 -25.03 17.34 2.10
C ALA A 421 -24.69 18.41 1.05
N ALA A 422 -23.53 19.05 1.14
CA ALA A 422 -23.03 20.01 0.16
C ALA A 422 -22.79 19.36 -1.21
N CYS A 423 -22.13 18.18 -1.23
CA CYS A 423 -21.92 17.42 -2.46
C CYS A 423 -23.22 17.13 -3.20
N ALA A 424 -24.25 16.69 -2.48
CA ALA A 424 -25.54 16.36 -3.11
C ALA A 424 -26.31 17.57 -3.64
N LYS A 425 -26.05 18.78 -3.12
CA LYS A 425 -26.61 20.02 -3.66
C LYS A 425 -25.90 20.51 -4.92
N LEU A 426 -24.59 20.22 -5.01
CA LEU A 426 -23.71 20.67 -6.11
C LEU A 426 -23.67 19.70 -7.28
N ALA A 427 -23.82 18.40 -7.02
CA ALA A 427 -23.82 17.36 -8.04
C ALA A 427 -25.12 17.35 -8.85
N GLN A 428 -25.00 16.94 -10.12
CA GLN A 428 -26.11 16.71 -11.05
C GLN A 428 -26.16 15.24 -11.44
N GLU A 429 -27.29 14.80 -11.98
CA GLU A 429 -27.41 13.44 -12.53
C GLU A 429 -26.30 13.16 -13.55
N GLY A 430 -25.62 12.02 -13.41
CA GLY A 430 -24.47 11.64 -14.21
C GLY A 430 -23.10 12.08 -13.63
N ASP A 431 -23.08 12.94 -12.62
CA ASP A 431 -21.83 13.36 -11.97
C ASP A 431 -21.25 12.29 -11.05
N THR A 432 -19.97 12.43 -10.74
CA THR A 432 -19.27 11.66 -9.70
C THR A 432 -18.94 12.55 -8.51
N VAL A 433 -19.35 12.19 -7.30
CA VAL A 433 -18.82 12.71 -6.05
C VAL A 433 -17.61 11.86 -5.65
N LEU A 434 -16.44 12.48 -5.61
CA LEU A 434 -15.16 11.82 -5.34
C LEU A 434 -14.57 12.33 -4.01
N LEU A 435 -14.54 11.47 -2.99
CA LEU A 435 -13.76 11.74 -1.77
C LEU A 435 -12.29 11.36 -2.03
N SER A 436 -11.44 12.33 -2.42
CA SER A 436 -9.99 12.14 -2.63
C SER A 436 -9.22 13.32 -2.03
N PRO A 437 -9.00 13.29 -0.70
CA PRO A 437 -8.78 14.48 0.12
C PRO A 437 -7.43 15.16 -0.02
N CYS A 438 -6.41 14.59 -0.63
CA CYS A 438 -5.01 15.03 -0.69
C CYS A 438 -4.29 15.11 0.67
N CYS A 439 -5.02 15.13 1.78
CA CYS A 439 -4.53 15.43 3.11
C CYS A 439 -4.75 14.28 4.10
N ALA A 440 -3.95 14.28 5.17
CA ALA A 440 -4.18 13.40 6.31
C ALA A 440 -5.51 13.76 7.01
N SER A 441 -6.12 12.79 7.72
CA SER A 441 -7.47 12.92 8.27
C SER A 441 -7.54 13.27 9.76
N PHE A 442 -6.40 13.50 10.40
CA PHE A 442 -6.29 13.57 11.87
C PHE A 442 -6.83 14.85 12.50
N ASP A 443 -7.30 15.80 11.70
CA ASP A 443 -7.95 17.04 12.15
C ASP A 443 -9.41 16.80 12.56
N LEU A 444 -10.18 16.02 11.78
CA LEU A 444 -11.59 15.75 12.03
C LEU A 444 -11.89 14.29 12.35
N PHE A 445 -11.00 13.35 12.02
CA PHE A 445 -11.25 11.92 12.09
C PHE A 445 -10.13 11.18 12.83
N LYS A 446 -10.44 10.00 13.37
CA LYS A 446 -9.44 9.15 14.04
C LYS A 446 -8.33 8.68 13.09
N ASN A 447 -8.68 8.43 11.84
CA ASN A 447 -7.78 8.00 10.77
C ASN A 447 -8.53 8.04 9.43
N MET A 448 -7.83 7.73 8.31
CA MET A 448 -8.43 7.71 6.98
C MET A 448 -9.55 6.66 6.80
N GLY A 449 -9.50 5.55 7.51
CA GLY A 449 -10.55 4.54 7.50
C GLY A 449 -11.85 5.07 8.10
N ASP A 450 -11.76 5.71 9.27
CA ASP A 450 -12.89 6.37 9.93
C ASP A 450 -13.53 7.44 9.02
N ARG A 451 -12.71 8.29 8.36
CA ARG A 451 -13.18 9.26 7.37
C ARG A 451 -13.96 8.59 6.23
N GLY A 452 -13.40 7.53 5.65
CA GLY A 452 -14.03 6.82 4.56
C GLY A 452 -15.28 6.03 4.96
N ASP A 453 -15.31 5.45 6.18
CA ASP A 453 -16.49 4.74 6.69
C ASP A 453 -17.64 5.70 6.99
N GLN A 454 -17.38 6.87 7.58
CA GLN A 454 -18.38 7.90 7.78
C GLN A 454 -18.95 8.37 6.43
N PHE A 455 -18.13 8.63 5.43
CA PHE A 455 -18.58 8.96 4.07
C PHE A 455 -19.52 7.88 3.50
N LYS A 456 -19.11 6.60 3.51
CA LYS A 456 -19.92 5.49 3.01
C LYS A 456 -21.27 5.39 3.73
N ASN A 457 -21.25 5.49 5.05
CA ASN A 457 -22.46 5.37 5.86
C ASN A 457 -23.46 6.48 5.57
N LEU A 458 -23.00 7.72 5.48
CA LEU A 458 -23.88 8.88 5.19
C LEU A 458 -24.41 8.85 3.76
N VAL A 459 -23.59 8.44 2.79
CA VAL A 459 -24.02 8.28 1.39
C VAL A 459 -25.10 7.21 1.27
N ARG A 460 -24.97 6.07 1.98
CA ARG A 460 -25.95 4.96 1.93
C ARG A 460 -27.27 5.26 2.65
N GLN A 461 -27.34 6.30 3.47
CA GLN A 461 -28.55 6.75 4.16
C GLN A 461 -29.38 7.72 3.30
N ARG A 462 -28.92 8.10 2.11
CA ARG A 462 -29.61 8.97 1.17
C ARG A 462 -30.52 8.19 0.23
#